data_784782fc81680615be25b19897645d93
#
_entry.id   784782fc81680615be25b19897645d93
#
_cell.length_a   1.000
_cell.length_b   1.000
_cell.length_c   1.000
_cell.angle_alpha   90.00
_cell.angle_beta   90.00
_cell.angle_gamma   90.00
#
_symmetry.space_group_name_H-M   'P 1'
#
loop_
_entity.id
_entity.type
_entity.pdbx_description
1 polymer ?
#
loop_
_entity_poly.entity_id
_entity_poly.type
_entity_poly.pdbx_seq_one_letter_code
_entity_poly.pdbx_strand_id
1 'polypeptide(L)'
;MDAASTTVGVIGLGYVGLPTAIGFLDAGFEVWGVDISERTVATVREGRNPTGDPDVDDLVPAPGTPRWHVTTSTAEAVPHCDVVLVTVPTPVTDDLQPDLSYVASAGRAVFEALPGGTNTIVVLESTVYPGVTAETWLPLL
;
A
#
# COMPACT_ATOMS: atom_id res chain seq x y z
N MET A 1 19.50 -1.50 4.31
CA MET A 1 18.62 -0.74 3.41
C MET A 1 18.85 0.73 3.74
N ASP A 2 19.25 1.53 2.77
CA ASP A 2 19.51 2.96 2.96
C ASP A 2 18.24 3.73 2.53
N ALA A 3 17.68 4.56 3.43
CA ALA A 3 16.45 5.31 3.15
C ALA A 3 16.59 6.24 1.93
N ALA A 4 17.78 6.82 1.71
CA ALA A 4 18.00 7.73 0.60
C ALA A 4 17.96 7.07 -0.79
N SER A 5 18.10 5.75 -0.85
CA SER A 5 18.16 4.97 -2.10
C SER A 5 17.09 3.88 -2.20
N THR A 6 16.16 3.82 -1.25
CA THR A 6 15.12 2.80 -1.20
C THR A 6 13.74 3.44 -1.40
N THR A 7 12.97 2.89 -2.33
CA THR A 7 11.60 3.30 -2.61
C THR A 7 10.61 2.30 -2.03
N VAL A 8 9.62 2.79 -1.29
CA VAL A 8 8.60 1.98 -0.62
C VAL A 8 7.23 2.23 -1.26
N GLY A 9 6.57 1.18 -1.70
CA GLY A 9 5.16 1.20 -2.12
C GLY A 9 4.24 0.76 -1.00
N VAL A 10 3.12 1.46 -0.80
CA VAL A 10 2.07 1.06 0.15
C VAL A 10 0.75 0.95 -0.60
N ILE A 11 0.20 -0.25 -0.65
CA ILE A 11 -1.04 -0.57 -1.36
C ILE A 11 -2.20 -0.62 -0.36
N GLY A 12 -3.11 0.33 -0.48
CA GLY A 12 -4.20 0.60 0.46
C GLY A 12 -3.82 1.74 1.40
N LEU A 13 -4.53 2.88 1.29
CA LEU A 13 -4.29 4.09 2.10
C LEU A 13 -5.41 4.28 3.14
N GLY A 14 -5.75 3.19 3.82
CA GLY A 14 -6.68 3.18 4.94
C GLY A 14 -6.02 3.48 6.29
N TYR A 15 -6.66 3.03 7.38
CA TYR A 15 -6.21 3.26 8.77
C TYR A 15 -4.80 2.75 9.08
N VAL A 16 -4.34 1.71 8.40
CA VAL A 16 -2.98 1.16 8.57
C VAL A 16 -2.04 1.72 7.52
N GLY A 17 -2.44 1.70 6.25
CA GLY A 17 -1.56 2.02 5.14
C GLY A 17 -1.13 3.47 5.08
N LEU A 18 -2.05 4.43 5.28
CA LEU A 18 -1.71 5.84 5.21
C LEU A 18 -0.69 6.26 6.30
N PRO A 19 -0.91 5.96 7.61
CA PRO A 19 0.10 6.26 8.63
C PRO A 19 1.44 5.56 8.38
N THR A 20 1.40 4.32 7.89
CA THR A 20 2.62 3.56 7.54
C THR A 20 3.40 4.26 6.41
N ALA A 21 2.72 4.69 5.35
CA ALA A 21 3.32 5.42 4.23
C ALA A 21 3.96 6.74 4.69
N ILE A 22 3.25 7.50 5.54
CA ILE A 22 3.76 8.75 6.13
C ILE A 22 5.00 8.46 6.99
N GLY A 23 4.99 7.43 7.82
CA GLY A 23 6.12 7.03 8.66
C GLY A 23 7.38 6.70 7.84
N PHE A 24 7.24 6.05 6.69
CA PHE A 24 8.37 5.83 5.78
C PHE A 24 8.88 7.13 5.16
N LEU A 25 7.97 8.02 4.75
CA LEU A 25 8.36 9.33 4.21
C LEU A 25 9.14 10.14 5.25
N ASP A 26 8.67 10.20 6.49
CA ASP A 26 9.34 10.89 7.61
C ASP A 26 10.71 10.28 7.93
N ALA A 27 10.84 8.96 7.76
CA ALA A 27 12.11 8.24 7.89
C ALA A 27 13.08 8.49 6.72
N GLY A 28 12.67 9.24 5.69
CA GLY A 28 13.52 9.66 4.58
C GLY A 28 13.43 8.81 3.32
N PHE A 29 12.53 7.85 3.26
CA PHE A 29 12.29 7.03 2.06
C PHE A 29 11.54 7.79 0.97
N GLU A 30 11.70 7.36 -0.28
CA GLU A 30 10.76 7.70 -1.34
C GLU A 30 9.54 6.79 -1.23
N VAL A 31 8.33 7.35 -1.30
CA VAL A 31 7.10 6.62 -1.02
C VAL A 31 6.08 6.76 -2.14
N TRP A 32 5.54 5.62 -2.56
CA TRP A 32 4.40 5.51 -3.45
C TRP A 32 3.19 4.98 -2.68
N GLY A 33 2.21 5.84 -2.43
CA GLY A 33 0.91 5.44 -1.90
C GLY A 33 -0.05 5.08 -3.03
N VAL A 34 -0.69 3.92 -2.94
CA VAL A 34 -1.66 3.44 -3.94
C VAL A 34 -2.98 3.10 -3.26
N ASP A 35 -4.07 3.60 -3.80
CA ASP A 35 -5.43 3.20 -3.38
C ASP A 35 -6.36 3.13 -4.58
N ILE A 36 -7.21 2.10 -4.66
CA ILE A 36 -8.17 1.95 -5.76
C ILE A 36 -9.25 3.03 -5.78
N SER A 37 -9.47 3.70 -4.66
CA SER A 37 -10.45 4.78 -4.52
C SER A 37 -9.89 6.10 -5.04
N GLU A 38 -10.41 6.58 -6.15
CA GLU A 38 -10.08 7.90 -6.68
C GLU A 38 -10.32 9.02 -5.65
N ARG A 39 -11.36 8.87 -4.83
CA ARG A 39 -11.68 9.81 -3.76
C ARG A 39 -10.58 9.83 -2.69
N THR A 40 -10.12 8.67 -2.25
CA THR A 40 -9.02 8.55 -1.29
C THR A 40 -7.75 9.21 -1.84
N VAL A 41 -7.37 8.87 -3.06
CA VAL A 41 -6.18 9.43 -3.74
C VAL A 41 -6.28 10.95 -3.89
N ALA A 42 -7.43 11.46 -4.33
CA ALA A 42 -7.64 12.91 -4.47
C ALA A 42 -7.51 13.63 -3.11
N THR A 43 -8.13 13.08 -2.06
CA THR A 43 -8.08 13.64 -0.70
C THR A 43 -6.65 13.69 -0.16
N VAL A 44 -5.89 12.60 -0.32
CA VAL A 44 -4.49 12.55 0.13
C VAL A 44 -3.60 13.49 -0.68
N ARG A 45 -3.81 13.60 -2.01
CA ARG A 45 -3.09 14.56 -2.87
C ARG A 45 -3.32 16.02 -2.47
N GLU A 46 -4.48 16.32 -1.89
CA GLU A 46 -4.80 17.64 -1.36
C GLU A 46 -4.23 17.90 0.05
N GLY A 47 -3.46 16.95 0.60
CA GLY A 47 -2.89 17.03 1.95
C GLY A 47 -3.95 16.84 3.04
N ARG A 48 -5.03 16.13 2.76
CA ARG A 48 -6.13 15.88 3.70
C ARG A 48 -6.24 14.39 4.04
N ASN A 49 -6.68 14.10 5.25
CA ASN A 49 -6.89 12.76 5.75
C ASN A 49 -8.21 12.16 5.25
N PRO A 50 -8.20 11.03 4.51
CA PRO A 50 -9.42 10.34 4.07
C PRO A 50 -9.98 9.36 5.09
N THR A 51 -9.21 9.01 6.14
CA THR A 51 -9.58 7.92 7.05
C THR A 51 -10.54 8.35 8.16
N GLY A 52 -10.56 9.65 8.50
CA GLY A 52 -11.31 10.17 9.61
C GLY A 52 -10.68 9.90 10.99
N ASP A 53 -9.47 9.35 11.02
CA ASP A 53 -8.69 9.19 12.24
C ASP A 53 -8.02 10.53 12.60
N PRO A 54 -8.41 11.20 13.71
CA PRO A 54 -7.88 12.51 14.05
C PRO A 54 -6.37 12.52 14.30
N ASP A 55 -5.78 11.40 14.66
CA ASP A 55 -4.34 11.29 14.90
C ASP A 55 -3.52 11.42 13.60
N VAL A 56 -4.16 11.34 12.43
CA VAL A 56 -3.54 11.42 11.11
C VAL A 56 -3.77 12.79 10.44
N ASP A 57 -4.70 13.60 10.95
CA ASP A 57 -5.13 14.85 10.30
C ASP A 57 -3.96 15.80 9.96
N ASP A 58 -3.07 16.02 10.90
CA ASP A 58 -1.92 16.93 10.74
C ASP A 58 -0.68 16.27 10.14
N LEU A 59 -0.73 14.96 9.85
CA LEU A 59 0.40 14.19 9.37
C LEU A 59 0.43 14.02 7.84
N VAL A 60 -0.72 14.21 7.17
CA VAL A 60 -0.80 14.00 5.71
C VAL A 60 0.10 15.00 4.99
N PRO A 61 1.03 14.54 4.14
CA PRO A 61 1.97 15.42 3.46
C PRO A 61 1.25 16.46 2.59
N ALA A 62 1.73 17.70 2.64
CA ALA A 62 1.21 18.78 1.82
C ALA A 62 1.38 18.49 0.31
N PRO A 63 0.53 19.05 -0.56
CA PRO A 63 0.68 18.94 -2.00
C PRO A 63 2.08 19.37 -2.46
N GLY A 64 2.73 18.55 -3.28
CA GLY A 64 4.07 18.82 -3.79
C GLY A 64 5.22 18.45 -2.84
N THR A 65 4.95 17.75 -1.74
CA THR A 65 5.99 17.20 -0.88
C THR A 65 6.94 16.30 -1.68
N PRO A 66 8.26 16.55 -1.66
CA PRO A 66 9.24 15.72 -2.35
C PRO A 66 9.18 14.26 -1.89
N ARG A 67 9.42 13.32 -2.79
CA ARG A 67 9.44 11.87 -2.52
C ARG A 67 8.10 11.28 -2.05
N TRP A 68 7.01 12.03 -2.19
CA TRP A 68 5.64 11.59 -1.89
C TRP A 68 4.82 11.50 -3.17
N HIS A 69 4.47 10.28 -3.57
CA HIS A 69 3.70 9.99 -4.78
C HIS A 69 2.43 9.25 -4.39
N VAL A 70 1.30 9.66 -4.96
CA VAL A 70 0.01 9.01 -4.68
C VAL A 70 -0.72 8.77 -5.99
N THR A 71 -1.18 7.55 -6.22
CA THR A 71 -1.85 7.15 -7.46
C THR A 71 -2.92 6.08 -7.23
N THR A 72 -3.82 5.93 -8.19
CA THR A 72 -4.76 4.78 -8.23
C THR A 72 -4.15 3.58 -8.97
N SER A 73 -3.01 3.73 -9.60
CA SER A 73 -2.42 2.71 -10.48
C SER A 73 -1.28 1.95 -9.82
N THR A 74 -1.53 0.70 -9.47
CA THR A 74 -0.48 -0.23 -9.01
C THR A 74 0.60 -0.42 -10.08
N ALA A 75 0.21 -0.47 -11.37
CA ALA A 75 1.14 -0.63 -12.49
C ALA A 75 2.06 0.58 -12.68
N GLU A 76 1.64 1.77 -12.25
CA GLU A 76 2.49 2.98 -12.25
C GLU A 76 3.49 2.94 -11.09
N ALA A 77 3.05 2.56 -9.89
CA ALA A 77 3.84 2.66 -8.67
C ALA A 77 4.87 1.53 -8.50
N VAL A 78 4.43 0.28 -8.65
CA VAL A 78 5.22 -0.91 -8.30
C VAL A 78 6.57 -1.02 -9.01
N PRO A 79 6.71 -0.65 -10.30
CA PRO A 79 8.01 -0.69 -11.00
C PRO A 79 9.10 0.20 -10.39
N HIS A 80 8.73 1.18 -9.57
CA HIS A 80 9.66 2.07 -8.88
C HIS A 80 10.06 1.58 -7.49
N CYS A 81 9.39 0.53 -6.96
CA CYS A 81 9.50 0.14 -5.56
C CYS A 81 10.50 -1.01 -5.33
N ASP A 82 11.35 -0.85 -4.33
CA ASP A 82 12.20 -1.91 -3.80
C ASP A 82 11.46 -2.77 -2.78
N VAL A 83 10.51 -2.17 -2.06
CA VAL A 83 9.63 -2.83 -1.09
C VAL A 83 8.20 -2.41 -1.35
N VAL A 84 7.28 -3.38 -1.36
CA VAL A 84 5.83 -3.14 -1.50
C VAL A 84 5.11 -3.74 -0.31
N LEU A 85 4.42 -2.90 0.47
CA LEU A 85 3.54 -3.34 1.56
C LEU A 85 2.09 -3.34 1.08
N VAL A 86 1.37 -4.42 1.35
CA VAL A 86 -0.05 -4.53 1.04
C VAL A 86 -0.84 -4.48 2.34
N THR A 87 -1.64 -3.42 2.49
CA THR A 87 -2.40 -3.05 3.70
C THR A 87 -3.89 -2.90 3.40
N VAL A 88 -4.40 -3.73 2.49
CA VAL A 88 -5.81 -3.70 2.07
C VAL A 88 -6.73 -4.26 3.15
N PRO A 89 -8.02 -3.86 3.17
CA PRO A 89 -9.00 -4.39 4.12
C PRO A 89 -9.16 -5.92 4.01
N THR A 90 -9.45 -6.55 5.15
CA THR A 90 -9.80 -7.97 5.26
C THR A 90 -11.13 -8.10 6.01
N PRO A 91 -12.25 -7.68 5.42
CA PRO A 91 -13.55 -7.75 6.09
C PRO A 91 -13.95 -9.21 6.32
N VAL A 92 -14.94 -9.40 7.17
CA VAL A 92 -15.60 -10.70 7.34
C VAL A 92 -16.87 -10.74 6.52
N THR A 93 -17.18 -11.92 5.97
CA THR A 93 -18.44 -12.20 5.30
C THR A 93 -19.59 -12.34 6.30
N ASP A 94 -20.84 -12.41 5.82
CA ASP A 94 -22.00 -12.63 6.68
C ASP A 94 -21.91 -13.95 7.49
N ASP A 95 -21.19 -14.95 6.95
CA ASP A 95 -20.90 -16.22 7.63
C ASP A 95 -19.68 -16.16 8.55
N LEU A 96 -19.20 -14.95 8.90
CA LEU A 96 -18.04 -14.72 9.75
C LEU A 96 -16.73 -15.35 9.24
N GLN A 97 -16.61 -15.55 7.93
CA GLN A 97 -15.37 -16.00 7.30
C GLN A 97 -14.56 -14.79 6.80
N PRO A 98 -13.22 -14.84 6.84
CA PRO A 98 -12.39 -13.79 6.26
C PRO A 98 -12.63 -13.66 4.75
N ASP A 99 -12.94 -12.45 4.29
CA ASP A 99 -12.98 -12.16 2.85
C ASP A 99 -11.59 -11.77 2.36
N LEU A 100 -10.95 -12.69 1.66
CA LEU A 100 -9.61 -12.52 1.10
C LEU A 100 -9.60 -11.94 -0.32
N SER A 101 -10.75 -11.54 -0.86
CA SER A 101 -10.86 -11.04 -2.23
C SER A 101 -9.98 -9.80 -2.47
N TYR A 102 -9.93 -8.88 -1.51
CA TYR A 102 -9.06 -7.69 -1.59
C TYR A 102 -7.58 -8.07 -1.55
N VAL A 103 -7.20 -9.00 -0.69
CA VAL A 103 -5.82 -9.51 -0.57
C VAL A 103 -5.38 -10.19 -1.87
N ALA A 104 -6.23 -11.05 -2.43
CA ALA A 104 -5.95 -11.75 -3.68
C ALA A 104 -5.86 -10.78 -4.86
N SER A 105 -6.78 -9.81 -4.95
CA SER A 105 -6.78 -8.80 -6.02
C SER A 105 -5.56 -7.88 -5.95
N ALA A 106 -5.21 -7.41 -4.75
CA ALA A 106 -4.04 -6.58 -4.55
C ALA A 106 -2.74 -7.35 -4.88
N GLY A 107 -2.63 -8.59 -4.41
CA GLY A 107 -1.49 -9.45 -4.72
C GLY A 107 -1.31 -9.66 -6.22
N ARG A 108 -2.40 -9.99 -6.94
CA ARG A 108 -2.37 -10.13 -8.40
C ARG A 108 -1.91 -8.85 -9.09
N ALA A 109 -2.48 -7.70 -8.74
CA ALA A 109 -2.10 -6.42 -9.34
C ALA A 109 -0.62 -6.06 -9.08
N VAL A 110 -0.11 -6.35 -7.88
CA VAL A 110 1.29 -6.14 -7.54
C VAL A 110 2.19 -7.06 -8.35
N PHE A 111 1.93 -8.37 -8.38
CA PHE A 111 2.78 -9.33 -9.08
C PHE A 111 2.79 -9.13 -10.59
N GLU A 112 1.65 -8.76 -11.20
CA GLU A 112 1.55 -8.40 -12.62
C GLU A 112 2.34 -7.12 -12.96
N ALA A 113 2.51 -6.21 -11.98
CA ALA A 113 3.25 -4.96 -12.16
C ALA A 113 4.75 -5.07 -11.88
N LEU A 114 5.22 -6.16 -11.28
CA LEU A 114 6.65 -6.35 -10.99
C LEU A 114 7.46 -6.47 -12.29
N PRO A 115 8.56 -5.71 -12.42
CA PRO A 115 9.48 -5.90 -13.53
C PRO A 115 10.12 -7.30 -13.50
N GLY A 116 10.28 -7.92 -14.66
CA GLY A 116 10.97 -9.21 -14.76
C GLY A 116 12.39 -9.14 -14.20
N GLY A 117 12.76 -10.11 -13.35
CA GLY A 117 14.09 -10.18 -12.74
C GLY A 117 14.33 -9.19 -11.60
N THR A 118 13.28 -8.55 -11.07
CA THR A 118 13.38 -7.67 -9.91
C THR A 118 13.71 -8.44 -8.62
N ASN A 119 14.31 -7.73 -7.65
CA ASN A 119 14.50 -8.21 -6.27
C ASN A 119 13.54 -7.51 -5.29
N THR A 120 12.41 -7.00 -5.77
CA THR A 120 11.41 -6.32 -4.94
C THR A 120 10.88 -7.24 -3.86
N ILE A 121 10.86 -6.76 -2.62
CA ILE A 121 10.28 -7.47 -1.48
C ILE A 121 8.80 -7.08 -1.39
N VAL A 122 7.91 -8.07 -1.42
CA VAL A 122 6.47 -7.85 -1.25
C VAL A 122 6.03 -8.40 0.10
N VAL A 123 5.41 -7.54 0.92
CA VAL A 123 4.99 -7.84 2.30
C VAL A 123 3.48 -7.73 2.42
N LEU A 124 2.84 -8.76 2.95
CA LEU A 124 1.43 -8.74 3.33
C LEU A 124 1.31 -8.27 4.78
N GLU A 125 0.84 -7.06 4.98
CA GLU A 125 0.60 -6.42 6.28
C GLU A 125 -0.86 -6.52 6.72
N SER A 126 -1.78 -6.86 5.82
CA SER A 126 -3.20 -7.05 6.16
C SER A 126 -3.36 -8.16 7.21
N THR A 127 -4.32 -7.98 8.11
CA THR A 127 -4.63 -9.00 9.13
C THR A 127 -5.26 -10.23 8.47
N VAL A 128 -4.53 -11.33 8.48
CA VAL A 128 -4.94 -12.59 7.88
C VAL A 128 -4.60 -13.78 8.80
N TYR A 129 -5.25 -14.93 8.57
CA TYR A 129 -4.89 -16.14 9.29
C TYR A 129 -3.57 -16.75 8.79
N PRO A 130 -2.89 -17.60 9.59
CA PRO A 130 -1.65 -18.25 9.18
C PRO A 130 -1.84 -19.10 7.92
N GLY A 131 -0.94 -18.95 6.95
CA GLY A 131 -0.95 -19.70 5.68
C GLY A 131 -1.42 -18.91 4.47
N VAL A 132 -2.13 -17.78 4.62
CA VAL A 132 -2.70 -17.01 3.50
C VAL A 132 -1.65 -16.63 2.45
N THR A 133 -0.45 -16.23 2.85
CA THR A 133 0.61 -15.90 1.89
C THR A 133 0.96 -17.09 1.01
N ALA A 134 1.08 -18.29 1.60
CA ALA A 134 1.40 -19.51 0.88
C ALA A 134 0.23 -20.05 0.04
N GLU A 135 -0.99 -19.92 0.55
CA GLU A 135 -2.19 -20.50 -0.05
C GLU A 135 -2.82 -19.59 -1.11
N THR A 136 -2.75 -18.25 -0.90
CA THR A 136 -3.41 -17.27 -1.75
C THR A 136 -2.44 -16.55 -2.68
N TRP A 137 -1.25 -16.16 -2.20
CA TRP A 137 -0.31 -15.36 -2.99
C TRP A 137 0.72 -16.19 -3.76
N LEU A 138 1.30 -17.21 -3.13
CA LEU A 138 2.30 -18.03 -3.82
C LEU A 138 1.80 -18.62 -5.15
N PRO A 139 0.53 -19.07 -5.28
CA PRO A 139 -0.01 -19.52 -6.56
C PRO A 139 -0.20 -18.43 -7.63
N LEU A 140 -0.06 -17.14 -7.27
CA LEU A 140 -0.17 -16.00 -8.19
C LEU A 140 1.17 -15.63 -8.84
N LEU A 141 2.29 -16.13 -8.29
CA LEU A 141 3.65 -15.94 -8.81
C LEU A 141 3.95 -16.92 -9.95
#